data_72fa4013316e25f631e02810e72d94e5
#
_entry.id   72fa4013316e25f631e02810e72d94e5
#
_cell.length_a   1.000
_cell.length_b   1.000
_cell.length_c   1.000
_cell.angle_alpha   90.00
_cell.angle_beta   90.00
_cell.angle_gamma   90.00
#
_symmetry.space_group_name_H-M   'P 1'
#
loop_
_entity.id
_entity.type
_entity.pdbx_description
1 polymer ?
#
loop_
_entity_poly.entity_id
_entity_poly.type
_entity_poly.pdbx_seq_one_letter_code
_entity_poly.pdbx_strand_id
1 'polypeptide(L)'
;MLSCSEDIWIEDLTEMEEDKIRGRYELVSAAWEGDPIDLNDDGVATNDYLEEFGGDGSEYEATFQGNVTIGVPYTWVHGHGEWRNVKKSTEYLRARYDVLIQDNKAVMKFDYPAGMDDFNLIQNGLVSFRKEMTVHKGSGEDITESTAPVLFTYKRYKYWR
;
A
#
# COMPACT_ATOMS: atom_id res chain seq x y z
N MET A 1 1.85 -29.56 -10.17
CA MET A 1 0.50 -29.05 -10.46
C MET A 1 0.34 -27.58 -10.13
N LEU A 2 0.90 -27.09 -9.07
CA LEU A 2 0.89 -25.64 -8.77
C LEU A 2 1.68 -24.81 -9.78
N SER A 3 2.76 -25.34 -10.34
CA SER A 3 3.58 -24.67 -11.35
C SER A 3 2.83 -24.41 -12.66
N CYS A 4 1.92 -25.28 -13.09
CA CYS A 4 1.18 -25.10 -14.34
C CYS A 4 0.16 -23.95 -14.25
N SER A 5 -0.43 -23.72 -13.09
CA SER A 5 -1.36 -22.60 -12.90
C SER A 5 -0.65 -21.24 -12.79
N GLU A 6 0.57 -21.23 -12.26
CA GLU A 6 1.41 -20.03 -12.22
C GLU A 6 1.87 -19.64 -13.63
N ASP A 7 2.29 -20.62 -14.43
CA ASP A 7 2.71 -20.39 -15.83
C ASP A 7 1.55 -19.85 -16.69
N ILE A 8 0.36 -20.38 -16.54
CA ILE A 8 -0.85 -19.90 -17.23
C ILE A 8 -1.16 -18.45 -16.82
N TRP A 9 -0.98 -18.13 -15.55
CA TRP A 9 -1.25 -16.79 -15.04
C TRP A 9 -0.23 -15.76 -15.60
N ILE A 10 1.04 -16.13 -15.71
CA ILE A 10 2.09 -15.28 -16.29
C ILE A 10 1.85 -15.08 -17.79
N GLU A 11 1.51 -16.16 -18.52
CA GLU A 11 1.14 -16.06 -19.93
C GLU A 11 -0.06 -15.14 -20.16
N ASP A 12 -1.06 -15.24 -19.30
CA ASP A 12 -2.24 -14.40 -19.31
C ASP A 12 -1.91 -12.91 -19.12
N LEU A 13 -0.95 -12.58 -18.27
CA LEU A 13 -0.49 -11.21 -18.07
C LEU A 13 0.32 -10.68 -19.26
N THR A 14 1.13 -11.52 -19.93
CA THR A 14 1.88 -11.11 -21.10
C THR A 14 0.98 -10.88 -22.32
N GLU A 15 -0.11 -11.62 -22.43
CA GLU A 15 -1.08 -11.49 -23.52
C GLU A 15 -2.09 -10.36 -23.32
N MET A 16 -2.39 -10.00 -22.06
CA MET A 16 -3.49 -9.09 -21.74
C MET A 16 -3.07 -7.77 -21.13
N GLU A 17 -1.75 -7.59 -20.95
CA GLU A 17 -1.14 -6.32 -20.52
C GLU A 17 -1.98 -5.49 -19.53
N GLU A 18 -2.13 -4.21 -19.84
CA GLU A 18 -2.81 -3.24 -18.98
C GLU A 18 -4.28 -3.55 -18.70
N ASP A 19 -4.99 -4.21 -19.62
CA ASP A 19 -6.44 -4.43 -19.46
C ASP A 19 -6.80 -5.29 -18.26
N LYS A 20 -5.92 -6.22 -17.86
CA LYS A 20 -6.13 -7.03 -16.66
C LYS A 20 -5.80 -6.31 -15.36
N ILE A 21 -4.95 -5.30 -15.44
CA ILE A 21 -4.53 -4.53 -14.28
C ILE A 21 -5.47 -3.37 -14.03
N ARG A 22 -6.07 -2.83 -15.09
CA ARG A 22 -6.99 -1.71 -14.99
C ARG A 22 -8.13 -2.00 -14.04
N GLY A 23 -8.37 -1.07 -13.15
CA GLY A 23 -9.46 -1.19 -12.20
C GLY A 23 -9.25 -0.37 -10.95
N ARG A 24 -10.18 -0.54 -10.07
CA ARG A 24 -10.14 -0.01 -8.72
C ARG A 24 -9.86 -1.13 -7.73
N TYR A 25 -9.00 -0.82 -6.82
CA TYR A 25 -8.53 -1.72 -5.78
C TYR A 25 -8.73 -1.05 -4.43
N GLU A 26 -9.10 -1.81 -3.43
CA GLU A 26 -9.16 -1.35 -2.05
C GLU A 26 -8.05 -2.00 -1.22
N LEU A 27 -7.57 -1.28 -0.22
CA LEU A 27 -6.57 -1.79 0.71
C LEU A 27 -7.21 -2.87 1.59
N VAL A 28 -6.67 -4.08 1.55
CA VAL A 28 -7.19 -5.20 2.35
C VAL A 28 -6.25 -5.61 3.47
N SER A 29 -4.98 -5.22 3.38
CA SER A 29 -3.97 -5.52 4.38
C SER A 29 -2.83 -4.52 4.32
N ALA A 30 -2.33 -4.13 5.48
CA ALA A 30 -1.12 -3.33 5.60
C ALA A 30 -0.33 -3.84 6.82
N ALA A 31 0.83 -4.43 6.56
CA ALA A 31 1.66 -5.04 7.59
C ALA A 31 2.86 -4.14 7.91
N TRP A 32 2.92 -3.66 9.13
CA TRP A 32 4.05 -2.92 9.68
C TRP A 32 5.20 -3.88 9.98
N GLU A 33 6.35 -3.65 9.39
CA GLU A 33 7.51 -4.56 9.49
C GLU A 33 8.54 -4.12 10.54
N GLY A 34 8.20 -3.13 11.36
CA GLY A 34 8.99 -2.71 12.53
C GLY A 34 8.50 -3.32 13.83
N ASP A 35 8.97 -2.77 14.95
CA ASP A 35 8.43 -3.12 16.26
C ASP A 35 6.94 -2.74 16.34
N PRO A 36 6.10 -3.55 17.01
CA PRO A 36 4.67 -3.26 17.12
C PRO A 36 4.37 -1.83 17.56
N ILE A 37 3.35 -1.25 16.98
CA ILE A 37 2.90 0.12 17.26
C ILE A 37 1.48 0.14 17.83
N ASP A 38 1.18 1.15 18.60
CA ASP A 38 -0.17 1.43 19.14
C ASP A 38 -0.51 2.89 18.78
N LEU A 39 -1.12 3.08 17.60
CA LEU A 39 -1.52 4.40 17.11
C LEU A 39 -2.96 4.76 17.45
N ASN A 40 -3.78 3.78 17.79
CA ASN A 40 -5.19 3.97 18.14
C ASN A 40 -5.40 4.21 19.63
N ASP A 41 -4.32 4.13 20.44
CA ASP A 41 -4.32 4.32 21.90
C ASP A 41 -5.24 3.33 22.65
N ASP A 42 -5.39 2.12 22.15
CA ASP A 42 -6.17 1.07 22.84
C ASP A 42 -5.35 0.28 23.86
N GLY A 43 -4.06 0.54 23.94
CA GLY A 43 -3.12 -0.13 24.83
C GLY A 43 -2.55 -1.44 24.26
N VAL A 44 -2.85 -1.77 23.01
CA VAL A 44 -2.37 -2.97 22.34
C VAL A 44 -1.52 -2.58 21.13
N ALA A 45 -0.23 -2.79 21.21
CA ALA A 45 0.66 -2.58 20.07
C ALA A 45 0.57 -3.76 19.10
N THR A 46 0.36 -3.48 17.82
CA THR A 46 0.27 -4.51 16.76
C THR A 46 1.15 -4.20 15.57
N ASN A 47 1.30 -5.18 14.67
CA ASN A 47 1.90 -5.02 13.35
C ASN A 47 0.83 -4.87 12.26
N ASP A 48 -0.44 -4.84 12.61
CA ASP A 48 -1.53 -4.54 11.69
C ASP A 48 -1.69 -3.03 11.54
N TYR A 49 -0.97 -2.48 10.55
CA TYR A 49 -0.95 -1.04 10.29
C TYR A 49 -2.35 -0.49 9.93
N LEU A 50 -3.16 -1.28 9.23
CA LEU A 50 -4.50 -0.86 8.84
C LEU A 50 -5.44 -0.77 10.06
N GLU A 51 -5.38 -1.76 10.96
CA GLU A 51 -6.15 -1.75 12.22
C GLU A 51 -5.84 -0.51 13.06
N GLU A 52 -4.56 -0.16 13.14
CA GLU A 52 -4.10 1.02 13.88
C GLU A 52 -4.65 2.36 13.34
N PHE A 53 -5.05 2.40 12.07
CA PHE A 53 -5.72 3.56 11.47
C PHE A 53 -7.24 3.54 11.63
N GLY A 54 -7.82 2.45 12.10
CA GLY A 54 -9.23 2.36 12.48
C GLY A 54 -10.22 2.29 11.33
N GLY A 55 -9.81 1.79 10.18
CA GLY A 55 -10.66 1.64 8.99
C GLY A 55 -10.77 0.20 8.51
N ASP A 56 -11.67 -0.04 7.58
CA ASP A 56 -11.80 -1.33 6.89
C ASP A 56 -10.97 -1.40 5.59
N GLY A 57 -10.22 -0.36 5.30
CA GLY A 57 -9.39 -0.27 4.09
C GLY A 57 -10.11 0.27 2.85
N SER A 58 -11.43 0.36 2.84
CA SER A 58 -12.20 0.86 1.70
C SER A 58 -11.97 2.35 1.41
N GLU A 59 -11.46 3.09 2.39
CA GLU A 59 -11.07 4.50 2.25
C GLU A 59 -9.76 4.70 1.47
N TYR A 60 -8.98 3.62 1.33
CA TYR A 60 -7.65 3.67 0.71
C TYR A 60 -7.70 2.91 -0.62
N GLU A 61 -7.99 3.64 -1.67
CA GLU A 61 -8.09 3.06 -3.01
C GLU A 61 -6.79 3.17 -3.79
N ALA A 62 -6.52 2.16 -4.63
CA ALA A 62 -5.57 2.25 -5.72
C ALA A 62 -6.32 2.17 -7.04
N THR A 63 -6.03 3.09 -7.96
CA THR A 63 -6.65 3.12 -9.29
C THR A 63 -5.57 2.99 -10.35
N PHE A 64 -5.72 1.96 -11.17
CA PHE A 64 -4.84 1.68 -12.31
C PHE A 64 -5.56 1.97 -13.62
N GLN A 65 -5.15 3.03 -14.30
CA GLN A 65 -5.72 3.46 -15.58
C GLN A 65 -4.68 4.23 -16.40
N GLY A 66 -3.71 3.52 -16.97
CA GLY A 66 -2.56 4.13 -17.67
C GLY A 66 -1.53 4.75 -16.72
N ASN A 67 -1.98 5.44 -15.71
CA ASN A 67 -1.22 5.84 -14.53
C ASN A 67 -1.82 5.15 -13.30
N VAL A 68 -1.07 5.13 -12.21
CA VAL A 68 -1.59 4.67 -10.92
C VAL A 68 -1.74 5.83 -9.96
N THR A 69 -2.84 5.83 -9.23
CA THR A 69 -3.03 6.66 -8.04
C THR A 69 -3.30 5.73 -6.87
N ILE A 70 -2.54 5.86 -5.80
CA ILE A 70 -2.58 4.95 -4.65
C ILE A 70 -2.82 5.77 -3.40
N GLY A 71 -3.89 5.46 -2.67
CA GLY A 71 -4.14 5.99 -1.34
C GLY A 71 -3.52 5.10 -0.26
N VAL A 72 -2.71 5.68 0.60
CA VAL A 72 -2.12 5.00 1.77
C VAL A 72 -2.43 5.77 3.04
N PRO A 73 -2.74 5.08 4.16
CA PRO A 73 -2.90 5.75 5.44
C PRO A 73 -1.55 6.27 5.95
N TYR A 74 -1.54 7.49 6.47
CA TYR A 74 -0.35 8.09 7.06
C TYR A 74 -0.68 9.02 8.22
N THR A 75 0.32 9.35 9.00
CA THR A 75 0.22 10.38 10.04
C THR A 75 1.05 11.60 9.67
N TRP A 76 0.61 12.75 10.14
CA TRP A 76 1.38 13.98 10.05
C TRP A 76 1.18 14.84 11.30
N VAL A 77 2.11 15.73 11.56
CA VAL A 77 2.10 16.61 12.72
C VAL A 77 1.58 17.99 12.33
N HIS A 78 0.53 18.42 12.99
CA HIS A 78 -0.07 19.75 12.81
C HIS A 78 0.23 20.64 14.01
N GLY A 79 0.47 21.93 13.77
CA GLY A 79 0.69 22.90 14.82
C GLY A 79 2.15 23.17 15.16
N HIS A 80 2.38 23.96 16.20
CA HIS A 80 3.71 24.35 16.67
C HIS A 80 3.86 24.21 18.18
N GLY A 81 5.04 23.86 18.65
CA GLY A 81 5.37 23.77 20.07
C GLY A 81 4.43 22.85 20.85
N GLU A 82 3.89 23.37 21.94
CA GLU A 82 2.95 22.62 22.79
C GLU A 82 1.59 22.37 22.13
N TRP A 83 1.27 23.07 21.05
CA TRP A 83 0.04 22.92 20.29
C TRP A 83 0.12 21.90 19.14
N ARG A 84 1.24 21.19 19.03
CA ARG A 84 1.38 20.13 18.03
C ARG A 84 0.46 18.96 18.36
N ASN A 85 -0.14 18.42 17.31
CA ASN A 85 -0.94 17.20 17.43
C ASN A 85 -0.76 16.32 16.19
N VAL A 86 -0.95 15.03 16.38
CA VAL A 86 -0.86 14.04 15.30
C VAL A 86 -2.21 13.92 14.61
N LYS A 87 -2.20 13.96 13.31
CA LYS A 87 -3.37 13.74 12.46
C LYS A 87 -3.17 12.48 11.63
N LYS A 88 -4.24 11.73 11.44
CA LYS A 88 -4.34 10.60 10.51
C LYS A 88 -5.01 11.07 9.22
N SER A 89 -4.48 10.68 8.09
CA SER A 89 -4.98 11.10 6.79
C SER A 89 -4.62 10.08 5.71
N THR A 90 -5.01 10.36 4.48
CA THR A 90 -4.66 9.56 3.29
C THR A 90 -3.65 10.32 2.46
N GLU A 91 -2.49 9.71 2.21
CA GLU A 91 -1.52 10.18 1.24
C GLU A 91 -1.86 9.57 -0.13
N TYR A 92 -1.87 10.37 -1.17
CA TYR A 92 -2.08 9.91 -2.54
C TYR A 92 -0.77 9.93 -3.31
N LEU A 93 -0.32 8.75 -3.69
CA LEU A 93 0.86 8.54 -4.52
C LEU A 93 0.42 8.44 -5.97
N ARG A 94 1.12 9.13 -6.86
CA ARG A 94 0.87 9.07 -8.31
C ARG A 94 2.12 8.65 -9.02
N ALA A 95 2.00 7.67 -9.90
CA ALA A 95 3.12 7.14 -10.66
C ALA A 95 2.69 6.70 -12.06
N ARG A 96 3.66 6.60 -12.95
CA ARG A 96 3.57 5.78 -14.15
C ARG A 96 4.06 4.39 -13.83
N TYR A 97 3.56 3.41 -14.51
CA TYR A 97 3.97 2.03 -14.30
C TYR A 97 4.15 1.28 -15.61
N ASP A 98 5.08 0.35 -15.59
CA ASP A 98 5.27 -0.65 -16.62
C ASP A 98 5.13 -2.04 -16.00
N VAL A 99 4.54 -2.98 -16.72
CA VAL A 99 4.44 -4.36 -16.30
C VAL A 99 5.57 -5.16 -16.92
N LEU A 100 6.35 -5.80 -16.08
CA LEU A 100 7.49 -6.62 -16.48
C LEU A 100 7.37 -8.02 -15.87
N ILE A 101 7.94 -9.00 -16.54
CA ILE A 101 8.11 -10.35 -16.00
C ILE A 101 9.53 -10.47 -15.48
N GLN A 102 9.68 -10.68 -14.17
CA GLN A 102 10.96 -10.92 -13.51
C GLN A 102 10.84 -12.15 -12.62
N ASP A 103 11.78 -13.08 -12.73
CA ASP A 103 11.83 -14.30 -11.91
C ASP A 103 10.47 -15.05 -11.87
N ASN A 104 9.82 -15.17 -13.01
CA ASN A 104 8.49 -15.77 -13.17
C ASN A 104 7.37 -15.07 -12.38
N LYS A 105 7.54 -13.80 -12.07
CA LYS A 105 6.51 -12.97 -11.43
C LYS A 105 6.21 -11.75 -12.28
N ALA A 106 4.95 -11.39 -12.35
CA ALA A 106 4.56 -10.11 -12.90
C ALA A 106 4.85 -9.01 -11.87
N VAL A 107 5.64 -8.05 -12.28
CA VAL A 107 6.04 -6.92 -11.43
C VAL A 107 5.66 -5.64 -12.14
N MET A 108 5.01 -4.74 -11.44
CA MET A 108 4.84 -3.38 -11.90
C MET A 108 5.99 -2.53 -11.41
N LYS A 109 6.68 -1.91 -12.34
CA LYS A 109 7.74 -0.93 -12.03
C LYS A 109 7.18 0.48 -12.09
N PHE A 110 7.56 1.27 -11.11
CA PHE A 110 7.18 2.67 -11.02
C PHE A 110 8.35 3.57 -11.39
N ASP A 111 8.08 4.53 -12.24
CA ASP A 111 9.04 5.59 -12.56
C ASP A 111 9.21 6.58 -11.39
N TYR A 112 8.16 6.75 -10.60
CA TYR A 112 8.08 7.72 -9.51
C TYR A 112 6.87 7.42 -8.61
N PRO A 113 6.89 7.69 -7.28
CA PRO A 113 7.97 8.34 -6.51
C PRO A 113 9.08 7.35 -6.08
N ALA A 114 10.27 7.91 -5.81
CA ALA A 114 11.38 7.15 -5.24
C ALA A 114 11.02 6.59 -3.85
N GLY A 115 11.58 5.43 -3.50
CA GLY A 115 11.36 4.79 -2.20
C GLY A 115 10.16 3.84 -2.14
N MET A 116 9.49 3.62 -3.25
CA MET A 116 8.51 2.54 -3.39
C MET A 116 9.16 1.34 -4.05
N ASP A 117 8.93 0.17 -3.46
CA ASP A 117 9.21 -1.09 -4.14
C ASP A 117 8.21 -1.29 -5.28
N ASP A 118 8.61 -2.05 -6.29
CA ASP A 118 7.73 -2.39 -7.38
C ASP A 118 6.52 -3.20 -6.89
N PHE A 119 5.36 -2.96 -7.47
CA PHE A 119 4.19 -3.77 -7.19
C PHE A 119 4.40 -5.19 -7.71
N ASN A 120 4.10 -6.13 -6.84
CA ASN A 120 4.04 -7.54 -7.22
C ASN A 120 2.59 -7.91 -7.50
N LEU A 121 2.32 -8.39 -8.70
CA LEU A 121 1.01 -8.96 -9.01
C LEU A 121 0.92 -10.35 -8.42
N ILE A 122 -0.10 -10.56 -7.60
CA ILE A 122 -0.43 -11.87 -7.07
C ILE A 122 -1.74 -12.35 -7.70
N GLN A 123 -1.96 -13.66 -7.67
CA GLN A 123 -3.19 -14.24 -8.21
C GLN A 123 -4.46 -13.66 -7.57
N ASN A 124 -5.58 -13.76 -8.25
CA ASN A 124 -6.90 -13.33 -7.80
C ASN A 124 -7.10 -11.82 -7.64
N GLY A 125 -6.41 -11.03 -8.46
CA GLY A 125 -6.58 -9.58 -8.46
C GLY A 125 -5.98 -8.88 -7.24
N LEU A 126 -5.01 -9.51 -6.58
CA LEU A 126 -4.23 -8.91 -5.51
C LEU A 126 -2.98 -8.25 -6.06
N VAL A 127 -2.67 -7.05 -5.59
CA VAL A 127 -1.41 -6.36 -5.85
C VAL A 127 -0.81 -5.92 -4.52
N SER A 128 0.50 -6.04 -4.37
CA SER A 128 1.19 -5.62 -3.16
C SER A 128 2.44 -4.82 -3.47
N PHE A 129 2.77 -3.91 -2.59
CA PHE A 129 4.04 -3.17 -2.61
C PHE A 129 4.48 -2.83 -1.20
N ARG A 130 5.76 -2.57 -1.05
CA ARG A 130 6.36 -2.16 0.22
C ARG A 130 6.82 -0.71 0.11
N LYS A 131 6.49 0.08 1.12
CA LYS A 131 6.93 1.47 1.24
C LYS A 131 7.36 1.74 2.67
N GLU A 132 8.48 2.43 2.84
CA GLU A 132 8.87 2.93 4.15
C GLU A 132 7.92 4.04 4.59
N MET A 133 7.36 3.88 5.78
CA MET A 133 6.42 4.83 6.39
C MET A 133 6.96 5.33 7.72
N THR A 134 6.74 6.59 8.00
CA THR A 134 7.00 7.20 9.30
C THR A 134 5.67 7.49 9.98
N VAL A 135 5.49 6.99 11.18
CA VAL A 135 4.30 7.25 11.99
C VAL A 135 4.65 8.08 13.22
N HIS A 136 3.71 8.88 13.64
CA HIS A 136 3.84 9.77 14.78
C HIS A 136 2.83 9.40 15.86
N LYS A 137 3.25 9.49 17.11
CA LYS A 137 2.40 9.28 18.28
C LYS A 137 2.70 10.31 19.35
N GLY A 138 1.67 10.74 20.06
CA GLY A 138 1.78 11.69 21.16
C GLY A 138 1.19 13.06 20.82
N SER A 139 1.52 14.04 21.63
CA SER A 139 1.06 15.41 21.48
C SER A 139 2.08 16.41 22.06
N GLY A 140 1.99 17.67 21.62
CA GLY A 140 2.86 18.73 22.12
C GLY A 140 4.33 18.45 21.81
N GLU A 141 5.17 18.55 22.83
CA GLU A 141 6.61 18.28 22.71
C GLU A 141 6.96 16.80 22.87
N ASP A 142 6.00 15.98 23.27
CA ASP A 142 6.17 14.53 23.51
C ASP A 142 5.82 13.66 22.29
N ILE A 143 5.84 14.24 21.09
CA ILE A 143 5.60 13.47 19.87
C ILE A 143 6.83 12.64 19.54
N THR A 144 6.60 11.33 19.36
CA THR A 144 7.60 10.36 18.94
C THR A 144 7.35 9.90 17.51
N GLU A 145 8.42 9.48 16.85
CA GLU A 145 8.38 8.95 15.48
C GLU A 145 8.87 7.50 15.45
N SER A 146 8.24 6.70 14.61
CA SER A 146 8.70 5.35 14.28
C SER A 146 8.70 5.19 12.76
N THR A 147 9.76 4.64 12.20
CA THR A 147 9.91 4.43 10.77
C THR A 147 10.18 2.96 10.49
N ALA A 148 9.40 2.38 9.60
CA ALA A 148 9.59 1.01 9.13
C ALA A 148 8.91 0.78 7.78
N PRO A 149 9.31 -0.27 7.03
CA PRO A 149 8.58 -0.68 5.85
C PRO A 149 7.18 -1.16 6.23
N VAL A 150 6.22 -0.86 5.36
CA VAL A 150 4.85 -1.38 5.42
C VAL A 150 4.57 -2.13 4.12
N LEU A 151 4.11 -3.36 4.23
CA LEU A 151 3.64 -4.13 3.08
C LEU A 151 2.15 -3.89 2.89
N PHE A 152 1.81 -3.14 1.86
CA PHE A 152 0.43 -2.84 1.48
C PHE A 152 -0.06 -3.87 0.48
N THR A 153 -1.26 -4.42 0.69
CA THR A 153 -1.92 -5.33 -0.24
C THR A 153 -3.29 -4.80 -0.61
N TYR A 154 -3.54 -4.67 -1.90
CA TYR A 154 -4.79 -4.18 -2.46
C TYR A 154 -5.49 -5.29 -3.23
N LYS A 155 -6.81 -5.31 -3.15
CA LYS A 155 -7.64 -6.25 -3.89
C LYS A 155 -8.55 -5.51 -4.84
N ARG A 156 -8.57 -5.96 -6.10
CA ARG A 156 -9.45 -5.39 -7.11
C ARG A 156 -10.91 -5.71 -6.79
N TYR A 157 -11.74 -4.68 -6.78
CA TYR A 157 -13.17 -4.81 -6.59
C TYR A 157 -13.98 -4.33 -7.80
N LYS A 158 -13.34 -3.58 -8.72
CA LYS A 158 -13.99 -3.09 -9.94
C LYS A 158 -13.04 -3.14 -11.12
N TYR A 159 -13.52 -3.74 -12.20
CA TYR A 159 -12.84 -3.72 -13.49
C TYR A 159 -13.22 -2.47 -14.27
N TRP A 160 -12.28 -1.88 -14.97
CA TRP A 160 -12.54 -0.88 -15.99
C TRP A 160 -12.54 -1.57 -17.34
N ARG A 161 -13.61 -1.41 -18.04
CA ARG A 161 -13.71 -1.86 -19.44
C ARG A 161 -13.32 -0.75 -20.40
#